data_46f3b6453a1cec3590f98e5f8fb5e652
#
_entry.id   46f3b6453a1cec3590f98e5f8fb5e652
#
_cell.length_a   1.000
_cell.length_b   1.000
_cell.length_c   1.000
_cell.angle_alpha   90.00
_cell.angle_beta   90.00
_cell.angle_gamma   90.00
#
_symmetry.space_group_name_H-M   'P 1'
#
loop_
_entity.id
_entity.type
_entity.pdbx_description
1 polymer ?
#
loop_
_entity_poly.entity_id
_entity_poly.type
_entity_poly.pdbx_seq_one_letter_code
_entity_poly.pdbx_strand_id
1 'polypeptide(L)'
;MDPFEAHPADAGRRHFLISGTAAVAALSLPHLASAAAATRMPSTSSPHSSTHGVKQMSNFVKRPDGANIFYKDWGKGQPVVFSHGWPLSADAWDAQMLFMGQHGFRVIAHDRRSHGRSSQTWDGNDMDTYADDLAAVIEALDLKDAILVGHSTGGGEVAHYVGRHGSKRVAKVVLVGAVPPQMVKSPTNPGGLPMSVFDGIRDGVAKDRSQFYQDLTTPFFGANRDGNKVTQGMRDAFWLQGMLGGHKGQYDCIREFSEVDYTPDLKKIDVPALVVHGDDDQIVPIDASGKMSAKIIKNAELKIYAGAPHGLTFTHTDQFNKDLLAFAKA
;
A
#
# COMPACT_ATOMS: atom_id res chain seq x y z
N MET A 1 28.26 -17.16 -4.35
CA MET A 1 27.51 -17.92 -3.35
C MET A 1 26.04 -17.61 -3.61
N ASP A 2 25.31 -18.61 -4.03
CA ASP A 2 23.90 -18.50 -4.41
C ASP A 2 23.03 -18.51 -3.14
N PRO A 3 22.16 -17.56 -2.88
CA PRO A 3 21.34 -17.49 -1.67
C PRO A 3 20.15 -18.45 -1.61
N PHE A 4 20.03 -19.40 -2.57
CA PHE A 4 18.88 -20.32 -2.68
C PHE A 4 19.20 -21.80 -2.49
N GLU A 5 20.33 -22.17 -1.91
CA GLU A 5 20.56 -23.58 -1.54
C GLU A 5 19.78 -23.91 -0.26
N ALA A 6 18.78 -24.79 -0.41
CA ALA A 6 17.97 -25.34 0.67
C ALA A 6 18.72 -26.45 1.41
N HIS A 7 18.85 -26.34 2.74
CA HIS A 7 19.24 -27.45 3.61
C HIS A 7 18.05 -28.33 3.97
N PRO A 8 18.23 -29.65 4.06
CA PRO A 8 17.15 -30.60 4.32
C PRO A 8 16.66 -30.56 5.77
N ALA A 9 15.32 -30.64 5.92
CA ALA A 9 14.61 -30.66 7.19
C ALA A 9 14.89 -31.92 7.99
N ASP A 10 15.16 -31.74 9.29
CA ASP A 10 15.21 -32.83 10.26
C ASP A 10 13.81 -33.07 10.86
N ALA A 11 13.39 -34.35 10.82
CA ALA A 11 12.06 -34.79 11.21
C ALA A 11 12.01 -35.11 12.71
N GLY A 12 11.39 -34.23 13.49
CA GLY A 12 11.04 -34.47 14.89
C GLY A 12 9.54 -34.60 15.10
N ARG A 13 8.98 -35.82 14.97
CA ARG A 13 7.61 -36.14 15.38
C ARG A 13 7.46 -36.02 16.91
N ARG A 14 6.55 -35.17 17.38
CA ARG A 14 5.95 -35.33 18.71
C ARG A 14 4.44 -35.35 18.59
N HIS A 15 3.85 -36.53 18.83
CA HIS A 15 2.43 -36.75 19.02
C HIS A 15 1.97 -36.10 20.33
N PHE A 16 0.93 -35.26 20.25
CA PHE A 16 0.09 -34.94 21.40
C PHE A 16 -1.33 -35.42 21.12
N LEU A 17 -1.71 -36.52 21.80
CA LEU A 17 -3.08 -36.99 21.90
C LEU A 17 -3.75 -36.20 23.04
N ILE A 18 -4.79 -35.43 22.74
CA ILE A 18 -5.74 -34.95 23.76
C ILE A 18 -7.10 -35.52 23.40
N SER A 19 -7.51 -36.53 24.21
CA SER A 19 -8.88 -37.05 24.26
C SER A 19 -9.74 -36.09 25.08
N GLY A 20 -10.73 -35.47 24.46
CA GLY A 20 -11.74 -34.66 25.12
C GLY A 20 -13.12 -35.01 24.57
N THR A 21 -13.83 -35.91 25.25
CA THR A 21 -15.25 -36.20 25.03
C THR A 21 -16.09 -35.04 25.54
N ALA A 22 -16.74 -34.29 24.63
CA ALA A 22 -17.77 -33.32 24.97
C ALA A 22 -19.16 -33.92 24.65
N ALA A 23 -19.96 -34.14 25.69
CA ALA A 23 -21.35 -34.58 25.60
C ALA A 23 -22.23 -33.45 25.06
N VAL A 24 -22.98 -33.74 23.98
CA VAL A 24 -24.01 -32.86 23.45
C VAL A 24 -25.31 -33.10 24.24
N ALA A 25 -25.72 -32.13 25.04
CA ALA A 25 -27.05 -32.09 25.63
C ALA A 25 -28.03 -31.40 24.69
N ALA A 26 -28.95 -32.17 24.12
CA ALA A 26 -30.07 -31.64 23.35
C ALA A 26 -31.16 -31.13 24.27
N LEU A 27 -31.42 -29.83 24.31
CA LEU A 27 -32.57 -29.23 24.97
C LEU A 27 -33.71 -29.04 23.95
N SER A 28 -34.76 -29.87 24.09
CA SER A 28 -36.03 -29.75 23.38
C SER A 28 -36.89 -28.69 24.05
N LEU A 29 -37.32 -27.66 23.30
CA LEU A 29 -38.34 -26.68 23.70
C LEU A 29 -39.68 -27.01 23.08
N PRO A 30 -40.79 -26.93 23.85
CA PRO A 30 -42.13 -27.25 23.34
C PRO A 30 -42.72 -26.09 22.51
N HIS A 31 -43.40 -26.43 21.40
CA HIS A 31 -44.21 -25.53 20.60
C HIS A 31 -45.44 -25.06 21.38
N LEU A 32 -45.53 -23.73 21.59
CA LEU A 32 -46.76 -23.08 21.95
C LEU A 32 -47.34 -22.37 20.69
N ALA A 33 -48.38 -22.91 20.12
CA ALA A 33 -49.20 -22.27 19.13
C ALA A 33 -50.08 -21.22 19.82
N SER A 34 -49.94 -19.95 19.50
CA SER A 34 -50.86 -18.91 19.92
C SER A 34 -51.54 -18.29 18.68
N ALA A 35 -52.83 -18.48 18.59
CA ALA A 35 -53.68 -17.82 17.60
C ALA A 35 -53.86 -16.36 17.99
N ALA A 36 -53.40 -15.43 17.16
CA ALA A 36 -53.66 -14.01 17.34
C ALA A 36 -54.70 -13.53 16.32
N ALA A 37 -55.81 -13.05 16.85
CA ALA A 37 -56.90 -12.43 16.09
C ALA A 37 -56.45 -11.10 15.48
N ALA A 38 -56.77 -10.89 14.21
CA ALA A 38 -56.49 -9.68 13.48
C ALA A 38 -57.47 -8.56 13.89
N THR A 39 -57.00 -7.59 14.65
CA THR A 39 -57.72 -6.31 14.82
C THR A 39 -57.13 -5.27 13.85
N ARG A 40 -57.95 -4.85 12.89
CA ARG A 40 -57.67 -3.73 11.95
C ARG A 40 -57.60 -2.42 12.73
N MET A 41 -56.46 -1.75 12.76
CA MET A 41 -56.32 -0.36 13.18
C MET A 41 -56.42 0.58 11.94
N PRO A 42 -57.00 1.78 12.07
CA PRO A 42 -57.13 2.71 10.97
C PRO A 42 -55.78 3.37 10.65
N SER A 43 -55.50 3.50 9.35
CA SER A 43 -54.33 4.20 8.81
C SER A 43 -54.43 5.69 9.09
N THR A 44 -53.64 6.22 10.00
CA THR A 44 -53.32 7.63 10.09
C THR A 44 -52.15 7.94 9.16
N SER A 45 -52.41 8.71 8.10
CA SER A 45 -51.37 9.29 7.24
C SER A 45 -50.53 10.25 8.02
N SER A 46 -49.33 9.85 8.37
CA SER A 46 -48.30 10.75 8.92
C SER A 46 -47.66 11.59 7.80
N PRO A 47 -47.39 12.88 8.03
CA PRO A 47 -46.81 13.75 7.03
C PRO A 47 -45.39 13.30 6.69
N HIS A 48 -45.06 13.39 5.40
CA HIS A 48 -43.72 13.12 4.86
C HIS A 48 -42.66 13.87 5.64
N SER A 49 -41.94 13.15 6.50
CA SER A 49 -40.66 13.61 6.99
C SER A 49 -39.70 13.62 5.80
N SER A 50 -39.34 14.80 5.34
CA SER A 50 -38.23 15.00 4.42
C SER A 50 -36.95 14.57 5.14
N THR A 51 -36.61 13.29 4.99
CA THR A 51 -35.26 12.83 5.32
C THR A 51 -34.27 13.58 4.41
N HIS A 52 -33.63 14.61 4.94
CA HIS A 52 -32.39 15.09 4.37
C HIS A 52 -31.47 13.87 4.34
N GLY A 53 -31.40 13.22 3.19
CA GLY A 53 -30.49 12.11 2.97
C GLY A 53 -29.09 12.60 3.22
N VAL A 54 -28.50 12.20 4.33
CA VAL A 54 -27.05 12.28 4.51
C VAL A 54 -26.49 11.52 3.32
N LYS A 55 -25.93 12.25 2.36
CA LYS A 55 -25.28 11.68 1.19
C LYS A 55 -24.12 10.86 1.76
N GLN A 56 -24.32 9.54 1.87
CA GLN A 56 -23.28 8.63 2.31
C GLN A 56 -22.12 8.81 1.32
N MET A 57 -21.07 9.47 1.76
CA MET A 57 -19.90 9.69 0.91
C MET A 57 -19.31 8.31 0.63
N SER A 58 -19.36 7.91 -0.63
CA SER A 58 -18.73 6.69 -1.07
C SER A 58 -17.22 6.82 -0.92
N ASN A 59 -16.57 5.88 -0.25
CA ASN A 59 -15.10 5.80 -0.16
C ASN A 59 -14.48 5.26 -1.48
N PHE A 60 -15.15 5.49 -2.60
CA PHE A 60 -14.72 5.06 -3.92
C PHE A 60 -14.83 6.18 -4.95
N VAL A 61 -13.81 6.30 -5.77
CA VAL A 61 -13.83 7.11 -7.01
C VAL A 61 -14.09 6.19 -8.19
N LYS A 62 -15.17 6.43 -8.92
CA LYS A 62 -15.50 5.66 -10.13
C LYS A 62 -14.71 6.20 -11.32
N ARG A 63 -14.07 5.31 -12.05
CA ARG A 63 -13.33 5.63 -13.27
C ARG A 63 -14.21 5.46 -14.52
N PRO A 64 -13.85 6.11 -15.65
CA PRO A 64 -14.59 5.98 -16.91
C PRO A 64 -14.68 4.55 -17.45
N ASP A 65 -13.68 3.73 -17.20
CA ASP A 65 -13.61 2.31 -17.56
C ASP A 65 -14.45 1.39 -16.64
N GLY A 66 -15.11 1.98 -15.64
CA GLY A 66 -15.96 1.28 -14.67
C GLY A 66 -15.23 0.82 -13.41
N ALA A 67 -13.91 0.94 -13.33
CA ALA A 67 -13.18 0.62 -12.11
C ALA A 67 -13.58 1.58 -10.97
N ASN A 68 -13.56 1.07 -9.73
CA ASN A 68 -13.77 1.84 -8.51
C ASN A 68 -12.48 1.83 -7.71
N ILE A 69 -11.94 2.99 -7.42
CA ILE A 69 -10.72 3.19 -6.64
C ILE A 69 -11.11 3.53 -5.20
N PHE A 70 -10.79 2.65 -4.28
CA PHE A 70 -11.04 2.84 -2.86
C PHE A 70 -10.07 3.85 -2.26
N TYR A 71 -10.53 4.66 -1.31
CA TYR A 71 -9.67 5.53 -0.52
C TYR A 71 -10.17 5.66 0.93
N LYS A 72 -9.24 5.95 1.84
CA LYS A 72 -9.45 6.44 3.19
C LYS A 72 -9.27 7.95 3.19
N ASP A 73 -10.03 8.68 3.99
CA ASP A 73 -9.95 10.15 4.11
C ASP A 73 -10.28 10.55 5.55
N TRP A 74 -9.25 10.96 6.31
CA TRP A 74 -9.38 11.27 7.73
C TRP A 74 -8.80 12.65 8.03
N GLY A 75 -9.32 13.27 9.10
CA GLY A 75 -8.82 14.55 9.60
C GLY A 75 -9.22 15.76 8.75
N LYS A 76 -8.50 16.85 8.94
CA LYS A 76 -8.71 18.16 8.28
C LYS A 76 -7.36 18.88 8.15
N GLY A 77 -7.27 19.88 7.29
CA GLY A 77 -6.06 20.67 7.06
C GLY A 77 -5.43 20.38 5.71
N GLN A 78 -4.12 20.66 5.59
CA GLN A 78 -3.37 20.39 4.36
C GLN A 78 -3.39 18.89 4.04
N PRO A 79 -3.69 18.50 2.79
CA PRO A 79 -3.77 17.10 2.44
C PRO A 79 -2.39 16.43 2.37
N VAL A 80 -2.30 15.23 2.95
CA VAL A 80 -1.20 14.28 2.75
C VAL A 80 -1.79 13.04 2.09
N VAL A 81 -1.32 12.71 0.88
CA VAL A 81 -1.83 11.60 0.08
C VAL A 81 -0.78 10.51 0.01
N PHE A 82 -1.16 9.31 0.39
CA PHE A 82 -0.26 8.17 0.50
C PHE A 82 -0.52 7.13 -0.60
N SER A 83 0.53 6.77 -1.33
CA SER A 83 0.57 5.70 -2.34
C SER A 83 1.40 4.51 -1.81
N HIS A 84 0.77 3.34 -1.70
CA HIS A 84 1.36 2.15 -1.08
C HIS A 84 2.32 1.40 -2.02
N GLY A 85 3.22 0.59 -1.42
CA GLY A 85 4.09 -0.35 -2.13
C GLY A 85 3.35 -1.61 -2.59
N TRP A 86 3.97 -2.37 -3.50
CA TRP A 86 3.49 -3.67 -3.92
C TRP A 86 3.83 -4.75 -2.86
N PRO A 87 2.97 -5.72 -2.58
CA PRO A 87 1.59 -5.92 -3.05
C PRO A 87 0.54 -5.41 -2.05
N LEU A 88 0.85 -4.34 -1.32
CA LEU A 88 0.10 -3.82 -0.19
C LEU A 88 -1.21 -3.09 -0.59
N SER A 89 -1.77 -2.34 0.36
CA SER A 89 -2.96 -1.51 0.23
C SER A 89 -2.81 -0.21 1.04
N ALA A 90 -3.82 0.64 1.05
CA ALA A 90 -3.87 1.84 1.90
C ALA A 90 -3.64 1.54 3.39
N ASP A 91 -3.90 0.31 3.84
CA ASP A 91 -3.73 -0.10 5.24
C ASP A 91 -2.26 -0.11 5.69
N ALA A 92 -1.32 -0.17 4.75
CA ALA A 92 0.10 -0.01 5.02
C ALA A 92 0.47 1.34 5.63
N TRP A 93 -0.40 2.34 5.49
CA TRP A 93 -0.18 3.71 5.94
C TRP A 93 -0.92 4.10 7.22
N ASP A 94 -1.64 3.17 7.87
CA ASP A 94 -2.50 3.48 9.02
C ASP A 94 -1.77 4.18 10.16
N ALA A 95 -0.53 3.78 10.47
CA ALA A 95 0.28 4.41 11.51
C ALA A 95 0.63 5.87 11.15
N GLN A 96 1.02 6.13 9.89
CA GLN A 96 1.33 7.47 9.38
C GLN A 96 0.08 8.33 9.29
N MET A 97 -1.03 7.78 8.82
CA MET A 97 -2.31 8.47 8.73
C MET A 97 -2.80 8.91 10.12
N LEU A 98 -2.75 8.00 11.10
CA LEU A 98 -3.12 8.33 12.49
C LEU A 98 -2.25 9.44 13.03
N PHE A 99 -0.93 9.31 12.89
CA PHE A 99 0.03 10.30 13.40
C PHE A 99 -0.16 11.66 12.74
N MET A 100 -0.18 11.73 11.41
CA MET A 100 -0.32 13.02 10.68
C MET A 100 -1.69 13.66 10.92
N GLY A 101 -2.76 12.84 10.98
CA GLY A 101 -4.11 13.31 11.31
C GLY A 101 -4.18 13.96 12.70
N GLN A 102 -3.53 13.39 13.71
CA GLN A 102 -3.41 13.96 15.05
C GLN A 102 -2.59 15.27 15.09
N HIS A 103 -1.77 15.51 14.07
CA HIS A 103 -0.96 16.73 13.93
C HIS A 103 -1.59 17.79 13.01
N GLY A 104 -2.88 17.65 12.67
CA GLY A 104 -3.67 18.67 11.97
C GLY A 104 -3.63 18.59 10.45
N PHE A 105 -3.26 17.44 9.89
CA PHE A 105 -3.33 17.19 8.45
C PHE A 105 -4.61 16.42 8.07
N ARG A 106 -5.12 16.65 6.87
CA ARG A 106 -6.07 15.75 6.23
C ARG A 106 -5.26 14.64 5.55
N VAL A 107 -5.53 13.39 5.88
CA VAL A 107 -4.73 12.26 5.42
C VAL A 107 -5.57 11.35 4.53
N ILE A 108 -5.08 11.09 3.33
CA ILE A 108 -5.74 10.28 2.32
C ILE A 108 -4.80 9.12 1.94
N ALA A 109 -5.32 7.92 1.85
CA ALA A 109 -4.60 6.78 1.27
C ALA A 109 -5.56 6.01 0.37
N HIS A 110 -5.13 5.69 -0.86
CA HIS A 110 -5.95 4.90 -1.78
C HIS A 110 -5.38 3.49 -1.94
N ASP A 111 -6.26 2.54 -2.25
CA ASP A 111 -5.84 1.24 -2.76
C ASP A 111 -5.64 1.38 -4.27
N ARG A 112 -4.40 1.14 -4.76
CA ARG A 112 -4.13 1.12 -6.20
C ARG A 112 -5.06 0.13 -6.89
N ARG A 113 -5.41 0.38 -8.15
CA ARG A 113 -6.15 -0.55 -9.01
C ARG A 113 -5.62 -1.98 -8.84
N SER A 114 -6.52 -2.93 -8.73
CA SER A 114 -6.23 -4.36 -8.48
C SER A 114 -5.50 -4.67 -7.16
N HIS A 115 -5.45 -3.71 -6.23
CA HIS A 115 -4.95 -3.93 -4.86
C HIS A 115 -6.05 -3.65 -3.84
N GLY A 116 -5.94 -4.28 -2.66
CA GLY A 116 -6.86 -4.06 -1.54
C GLY A 116 -8.33 -4.15 -1.95
N ARG A 117 -9.08 -3.05 -1.70
CA ARG A 117 -10.55 -2.92 -1.92
C ARG A 117 -10.90 -2.32 -3.28
N SER A 118 -9.91 -1.87 -4.05
CA SER A 118 -10.15 -1.36 -5.40
C SER A 118 -10.53 -2.46 -6.37
N SER A 119 -11.22 -2.09 -7.47
CA SER A 119 -11.63 -3.04 -8.49
C SER A 119 -10.45 -3.84 -9.02
N GLN A 120 -10.65 -5.15 -9.13
CA GLN A 120 -9.71 -6.07 -9.76
C GLN A 120 -10.00 -6.10 -11.26
N THR A 121 -9.14 -5.48 -12.04
CA THR A 121 -9.33 -5.36 -13.49
C THR A 121 -8.38 -6.27 -14.25
N TRP A 122 -8.80 -6.71 -15.45
CA TRP A 122 -7.91 -7.48 -16.34
C TRP A 122 -6.90 -6.58 -17.02
N ASP A 123 -7.32 -5.38 -17.46
CA ASP A 123 -6.52 -4.38 -18.15
C ASP A 123 -6.30 -3.12 -17.29
N GLY A 124 -5.38 -2.25 -17.70
CA GLY A 124 -5.10 -0.99 -17.04
C GLY A 124 -4.28 -1.17 -15.74
N ASN A 125 -3.52 -2.27 -15.63
CA ASN A 125 -2.60 -2.49 -14.52
C ASN A 125 -1.20 -1.97 -14.87
N ASP A 126 -1.13 -0.75 -15.36
CA ASP A 126 0.08 -0.05 -15.79
C ASP A 126 0.22 1.30 -15.07
N MET A 127 1.44 1.87 -15.10
CA MET A 127 1.74 3.07 -14.32
C MET A 127 1.02 4.31 -14.83
N ASP A 128 0.75 4.40 -16.13
CA ASP A 128 -0.06 5.48 -16.71
C ASP A 128 -1.46 5.50 -16.09
N THR A 129 -2.10 4.34 -16.05
CA THR A 129 -3.42 4.16 -15.44
C THR A 129 -3.41 4.40 -13.93
N TYR A 130 -2.37 3.94 -13.22
CA TYR A 130 -2.24 4.18 -11.76
C TYR A 130 -2.09 5.66 -11.46
N ALA A 131 -1.28 6.40 -12.22
CA ALA A 131 -1.16 7.84 -12.09
C ALA A 131 -2.47 8.59 -12.41
N ASP A 132 -3.21 8.14 -13.41
CA ASP A 132 -4.53 8.68 -13.76
C ASP A 132 -5.59 8.37 -12.68
N ASP A 133 -5.51 7.21 -12.02
CA ASP A 133 -6.37 6.84 -10.90
C ASP A 133 -6.07 7.71 -9.67
N LEU A 134 -4.79 7.95 -9.35
CA LEU A 134 -4.37 8.88 -8.30
C LEU A 134 -4.85 10.31 -8.60
N ALA A 135 -4.74 10.76 -9.86
CA ALA A 135 -5.26 12.06 -10.29
C ALA A 135 -6.76 12.17 -10.06
N ALA A 136 -7.52 11.12 -10.36
CA ALA A 136 -8.95 11.10 -10.14
C ALA A 136 -9.33 11.18 -8.64
N VAL A 137 -8.57 10.55 -7.76
CA VAL A 137 -8.76 10.69 -6.30
C VAL A 137 -8.48 12.12 -5.85
N ILE A 138 -7.38 12.71 -6.30
CA ILE A 138 -7.00 14.10 -6.00
C ILE A 138 -8.06 15.09 -6.49
N GLU A 139 -8.60 14.88 -7.68
CA GLU A 139 -9.64 15.73 -8.29
C GLU A 139 -11.00 15.55 -7.62
N ALA A 140 -11.43 14.31 -7.38
CA ALA A 140 -12.72 14.02 -6.76
C ALA A 140 -12.83 14.59 -5.34
N LEU A 141 -11.72 14.69 -4.62
CA LEU A 141 -11.63 15.26 -3.28
C LEU A 141 -11.24 16.76 -3.29
N ASP A 142 -11.09 17.37 -4.47
CA ASP A 142 -10.59 18.75 -4.71
C ASP A 142 -9.36 19.08 -3.86
N LEU A 143 -8.39 18.16 -3.82
CA LEU A 143 -7.18 18.37 -3.04
C LEU A 143 -6.30 19.43 -3.72
N LYS A 144 -5.78 20.35 -2.91
CA LYS A 144 -4.87 21.43 -3.32
C LYS A 144 -3.70 21.46 -2.35
N ASP A 145 -2.54 21.87 -2.83
CA ASP A 145 -1.31 21.94 -2.04
C ASP A 145 -1.00 20.61 -1.33
N ALA A 146 -1.28 19.48 -2.01
CA ALA A 146 -1.12 18.15 -1.45
C ALA A 146 0.36 17.78 -1.27
N ILE A 147 0.66 17.08 -0.18
CA ILE A 147 1.94 16.40 0.03
C ILE A 147 1.75 14.97 -0.44
N LEU A 148 2.42 14.58 -1.52
CA LEU A 148 2.34 13.22 -2.05
C LEU A 148 3.44 12.36 -1.45
N VAL A 149 3.07 11.23 -0.84
CA VAL A 149 3.99 10.30 -0.19
C VAL A 149 3.87 8.94 -0.84
N GLY A 150 4.96 8.43 -1.42
CA GLY A 150 4.97 7.15 -2.09
C GLY A 150 6.04 6.20 -1.55
N HIS A 151 5.64 4.98 -1.17
CA HIS A 151 6.55 3.92 -0.75
C HIS A 151 6.77 2.92 -1.88
N SER A 152 8.04 2.55 -2.14
CA SER A 152 8.36 1.51 -3.11
C SER A 152 7.74 1.81 -4.50
N THR A 153 6.90 0.91 -5.02
CA THR A 153 6.09 1.11 -6.23
C THR A 153 5.25 2.39 -6.16
N GLY A 154 4.72 2.73 -4.97
CA GLY A 154 3.97 3.99 -4.77
C GLY A 154 4.82 5.24 -4.98
N GLY A 155 6.14 5.14 -4.79
CA GLY A 155 7.07 6.22 -5.17
C GLY A 155 7.18 6.39 -6.68
N GLY A 156 7.13 5.29 -7.45
CA GLY A 156 6.99 5.33 -8.90
C GLY A 156 5.69 6.00 -9.34
N GLU A 157 4.57 5.62 -8.72
CA GLU A 157 3.25 6.21 -8.98
C GLU A 157 3.21 7.72 -8.70
N VAL A 158 3.77 8.18 -7.58
CA VAL A 158 3.87 9.61 -7.26
C VAL A 158 4.76 10.36 -8.25
N ALA A 159 5.93 9.79 -8.59
CA ALA A 159 6.81 10.40 -9.59
C ALA A 159 6.12 10.51 -10.95
N HIS A 160 5.46 9.43 -11.38
CA HIS A 160 4.75 9.37 -12.66
C HIS A 160 3.52 10.29 -12.69
N TYR A 161 2.80 10.42 -11.56
CA TYR A 161 1.73 11.41 -11.42
C TYR A 161 2.26 12.83 -11.71
N VAL A 162 3.36 13.24 -11.08
CA VAL A 162 3.95 14.57 -11.36
C VAL A 162 4.43 14.68 -12.79
N GLY A 163 5.06 13.63 -13.31
CA GLY A 163 5.53 13.56 -14.69
C GLY A 163 4.44 13.75 -15.75
N ARG A 164 3.22 13.25 -15.45
CA ARG A 164 2.07 13.18 -16.37
C ARG A 164 1.06 14.30 -16.16
N HIS A 165 0.75 14.65 -14.91
CA HIS A 165 -0.27 15.64 -14.52
C HIS A 165 0.32 16.96 -14.03
N GLY A 166 1.64 17.03 -13.81
CA GLY A 166 2.32 18.20 -13.27
C GLY A 166 2.10 18.39 -11.77
N SER A 167 2.70 19.45 -11.22
CA SER A 167 2.72 19.75 -9.79
C SER A 167 1.67 20.79 -9.33
N LYS A 168 0.75 21.23 -10.19
CA LYS A 168 -0.20 22.32 -9.89
C LYS A 168 -1.01 22.11 -8.60
N ARG A 169 -1.30 20.86 -8.22
CA ARG A 169 -2.04 20.48 -7.01
C ARG A 169 -1.12 19.96 -5.89
N VAL A 170 0.21 19.97 -6.10
CA VAL A 170 1.21 19.36 -5.24
C VAL A 170 2.08 20.43 -4.61
N ALA A 171 2.17 20.43 -3.28
CA ALA A 171 3.09 21.30 -2.55
C ALA A 171 4.46 20.63 -2.35
N LYS A 172 4.48 19.32 -2.10
CA LYS A 172 5.70 18.56 -1.77
C LYS A 172 5.58 17.10 -2.19
N VAL A 173 6.73 16.46 -2.38
CA VAL A 173 6.83 15.02 -2.70
C VAL A 173 7.72 14.32 -1.68
N VAL A 174 7.32 13.11 -1.24
CA VAL A 174 8.12 12.24 -0.36
C VAL A 174 8.23 10.86 -1.01
N LEU A 175 9.45 10.42 -1.28
CA LEU A 175 9.76 9.11 -1.86
C LEU A 175 10.45 8.25 -0.80
N VAL A 176 9.82 7.11 -0.44
CA VAL A 176 10.27 6.25 0.67
C VAL A 176 10.62 4.87 0.16
N GLY A 177 11.89 4.45 0.25
CA GLY A 177 12.34 3.16 -0.31
C GLY A 177 11.86 2.97 -1.75
N ALA A 178 11.79 4.07 -2.52
CA ALA A 178 11.07 4.15 -3.78
C ALA A 178 11.84 3.52 -4.94
N VAL A 179 11.11 2.93 -5.89
CA VAL A 179 11.68 2.23 -7.06
C VAL A 179 12.35 3.14 -8.10
N PRO A 180 11.98 4.43 -8.28
CA PRO A 180 12.70 5.29 -9.23
C PRO A 180 14.20 5.44 -8.93
N PRO A 181 15.03 5.67 -9.97
CA PRO A 181 14.65 5.93 -11.37
C PRO A 181 14.28 4.71 -12.18
N GLN A 182 14.79 3.54 -11.88
CA GLN A 182 14.48 2.26 -12.53
C GLN A 182 15.10 1.10 -11.73
N MET A 183 14.35 0.01 -11.55
CA MET A 183 14.87 -1.12 -10.78
C MET A 183 15.75 -2.05 -11.61
N VAL A 184 15.36 -2.32 -12.85
CA VAL A 184 16.11 -3.23 -13.74
C VAL A 184 17.42 -2.57 -14.18
N LYS A 185 18.46 -3.39 -14.27
CA LYS A 185 19.74 -2.97 -14.84
C LYS A 185 19.58 -2.55 -16.28
N SER A 186 20.02 -1.34 -16.58
CA SER A 186 19.96 -0.73 -17.91
C SER A 186 21.20 0.16 -18.16
N PRO A 187 21.40 0.67 -19.39
CA PRO A 187 22.46 1.66 -19.65
C PRO A 187 22.35 2.91 -18.79
N THR A 188 21.14 3.33 -18.42
CA THR A 188 20.86 4.49 -17.57
C THR A 188 20.91 4.17 -16.08
N ASN A 189 20.78 2.90 -15.71
CA ASN A 189 20.96 2.41 -14.33
C ASN A 189 21.82 1.12 -14.29
N PRO A 190 23.14 1.23 -14.45
CA PRO A 190 24.03 0.06 -14.44
C PRO A 190 24.10 -0.65 -13.08
N GLY A 191 23.70 0.02 -11.99
CA GLY A 191 23.60 -0.54 -10.63
C GLY A 191 22.27 -1.26 -10.35
N GLY A 192 21.33 -1.26 -11.30
CA GLY A 192 20.06 -1.94 -11.16
C GLY A 192 20.16 -3.47 -11.08
N LEU A 193 19.07 -4.12 -10.69
CA LEU A 193 18.99 -5.57 -10.56
C LEU A 193 18.87 -6.26 -11.93
N PRO A 194 19.42 -7.46 -12.09
CA PRO A 194 19.23 -8.21 -13.34
C PRO A 194 17.76 -8.60 -13.53
N MET A 195 17.32 -8.71 -14.81
CA MET A 195 15.93 -9.07 -15.15
C MET A 195 15.50 -10.40 -14.51
N SER A 196 16.42 -11.35 -14.34
CA SER A 196 16.14 -12.65 -13.72
C SER A 196 15.58 -12.56 -12.29
N VAL A 197 15.87 -11.48 -11.55
CA VAL A 197 15.27 -11.24 -10.22
C VAL A 197 13.77 -11.01 -10.37
N PHE A 198 13.37 -10.20 -11.35
CA PHE A 198 11.95 -9.88 -11.59
C PHE A 198 11.20 -11.03 -12.23
N ASP A 199 11.87 -11.83 -13.08
CA ASP A 199 11.31 -13.08 -13.60
C ASP A 199 11.06 -14.08 -12.47
N GLY A 200 11.98 -14.20 -11.51
CA GLY A 200 11.77 -15.00 -10.30
C GLY A 200 10.60 -14.54 -9.45
N ILE A 201 10.34 -13.21 -9.35
CA ILE A 201 9.15 -12.67 -8.68
C ILE A 201 7.89 -13.08 -9.44
N ARG A 202 7.86 -12.95 -10.79
CA ARG A 202 6.74 -13.38 -11.63
C ARG A 202 6.43 -14.86 -11.46
N ASP A 203 7.45 -15.69 -11.50
CA ASP A 203 7.33 -17.15 -11.34
C ASP A 203 6.80 -17.50 -9.94
N GLY A 204 7.30 -16.87 -8.88
CA GLY A 204 6.84 -17.06 -7.52
C GLY A 204 5.37 -16.70 -7.36
N VAL A 205 4.97 -15.52 -7.85
CA VAL A 205 3.58 -15.06 -7.82
C VAL A 205 2.66 -15.96 -8.64
N ALA A 206 3.09 -16.39 -9.83
CA ALA A 206 2.29 -17.26 -10.68
C ALA A 206 2.11 -18.66 -10.09
N LYS A 207 3.15 -19.20 -9.43
CA LYS A 207 3.15 -20.55 -8.88
C LYS A 207 2.39 -20.66 -7.57
N ASP A 208 2.71 -19.81 -6.59
CA ASP A 208 2.09 -19.75 -5.26
C ASP A 208 2.31 -18.36 -4.64
N ARG A 209 1.46 -17.41 -4.97
CA ARG A 209 1.57 -16.05 -4.42
C ARG A 209 1.44 -15.99 -2.90
N SER A 210 0.71 -16.94 -2.31
CA SER A 210 0.50 -16.96 -0.86
C SER A 210 1.82 -17.23 -0.13
N GLN A 211 2.52 -18.29 -0.50
CA GLN A 211 3.82 -18.61 0.08
C GLN A 211 4.87 -17.54 -0.28
N PHE A 212 4.86 -17.09 -1.55
CA PHE A 212 5.77 -16.05 -2.01
C PHE A 212 5.67 -14.77 -1.16
N TYR A 213 4.44 -14.30 -0.86
CA TYR A 213 4.26 -13.11 -0.02
C TYR A 213 4.67 -13.33 1.44
N GLN A 214 4.48 -14.53 1.99
CA GLN A 214 4.99 -14.86 3.32
C GLN A 214 6.52 -14.79 3.37
N ASP A 215 7.18 -15.40 2.38
CA ASP A 215 8.65 -15.43 2.28
C ASP A 215 9.23 -14.03 2.07
N LEU A 216 8.58 -13.22 1.23
CA LEU A 216 8.96 -11.83 0.95
C LEU A 216 9.00 -10.96 2.20
N THR A 217 8.20 -11.26 3.23
CA THR A 217 8.22 -10.51 4.50
C THR A 217 9.60 -10.53 5.18
N THR A 218 10.39 -11.58 4.94
CA THR A 218 11.72 -11.72 5.54
C THR A 218 12.68 -10.62 5.06
N PRO A 219 13.01 -10.49 3.77
CA PRO A 219 13.85 -9.39 3.31
C PRO A 219 13.15 -8.02 3.38
N PHE A 220 11.81 -7.97 3.22
CA PHE A 220 11.04 -6.73 3.25
C PHE A 220 11.20 -6.00 4.60
N PHE A 221 11.08 -6.72 5.69
CA PHE A 221 11.21 -6.16 7.03
C PHE A 221 12.60 -6.33 7.63
N GLY A 222 13.54 -6.96 6.94
CA GLY A 222 14.86 -7.30 7.48
C GLY A 222 14.79 -8.32 8.63
N ALA A 223 13.80 -9.23 8.61
CA ALA A 223 13.59 -10.23 9.68
C ALA A 223 14.74 -11.24 9.80
N ASN A 224 15.62 -11.30 8.79
CA ASN A 224 16.88 -12.06 8.76
C ASN A 224 18.08 -11.29 9.34
N ARG A 225 17.88 -10.13 9.97
CA ARG A 225 18.93 -9.35 10.62
C ARG A 225 18.87 -9.49 12.14
N ASP A 226 20.04 -9.52 12.77
CA ASP A 226 20.15 -9.61 14.23
C ASP A 226 19.50 -8.39 14.90
N GLY A 227 18.78 -8.63 16.01
CA GLY A 227 18.12 -7.57 16.75
C GLY A 227 16.84 -7.02 16.10
N ASN A 228 16.37 -7.61 14.98
CA ASN A 228 15.14 -7.22 14.33
C ASN A 228 13.93 -7.43 15.27
N LYS A 229 13.02 -6.46 15.29
CA LYS A 229 11.81 -6.45 16.16
C LYS A 229 10.52 -6.70 15.39
N VAL A 230 10.59 -7.30 14.22
CA VAL A 230 9.42 -7.61 13.40
C VAL A 230 8.59 -8.69 14.07
N THR A 231 7.32 -8.37 14.32
CA THR A 231 6.37 -9.32 14.93
C THR A 231 5.72 -10.20 13.86
N GLN A 232 5.22 -11.37 14.27
CA GLN A 232 4.41 -12.20 13.38
C GLN A 232 3.17 -11.43 12.87
N GLY A 233 2.53 -10.62 13.71
CA GLY A 233 1.39 -9.78 13.31
C GLY A 233 1.72 -8.80 12.16
N MET A 234 2.93 -8.23 12.13
CA MET A 234 3.36 -7.38 11.00
C MET A 234 3.49 -8.19 9.70
N ARG A 235 4.05 -9.40 9.78
CA ARG A 235 4.19 -10.30 8.64
C ARG A 235 2.84 -10.80 8.14
N ASP A 236 1.93 -11.15 9.05
CA ASP A 236 0.57 -11.59 8.73
C ASP A 236 -0.24 -10.46 8.08
N ALA A 237 -0.11 -9.22 8.59
CA ALA A 237 -0.76 -8.05 8.00
C ALA A 237 -0.25 -7.74 6.58
N PHE A 238 1.05 -7.91 6.32
CA PHE A 238 1.62 -7.81 4.97
C PHE A 238 1.01 -8.86 4.03
N TRP A 239 1.04 -10.12 4.45
CA TRP A 239 0.50 -11.23 3.69
C TRP A 239 -1.00 -11.05 3.39
N LEU A 240 -1.79 -10.66 4.41
CA LEU A 240 -3.22 -10.43 4.26
C LEU A 240 -3.49 -9.34 3.22
N GLN A 241 -2.79 -8.20 3.27
CA GLN A 241 -2.94 -7.14 2.29
C GLN A 241 -2.60 -7.63 0.89
N GLY A 242 -1.52 -8.39 0.71
CA GLY A 242 -1.16 -9.00 -0.56
C GLY A 242 -2.25 -9.92 -1.11
N MET A 243 -2.85 -10.74 -0.24
CA MET A 243 -3.89 -11.70 -0.64
C MET A 243 -5.23 -11.04 -0.98
N LEU A 244 -5.51 -9.82 -0.49
CA LEU A 244 -6.73 -9.06 -0.84
C LEU A 244 -6.72 -8.55 -2.28
N GLY A 245 -5.54 -8.34 -2.87
CA GLY A 245 -5.43 -7.83 -4.24
C GLY A 245 -5.74 -8.88 -5.32
N GLY A 246 -6.04 -8.40 -6.52
CA GLY A 246 -6.26 -9.22 -7.72
C GLY A 246 -4.96 -9.82 -8.26
N HIS A 247 -4.93 -11.13 -8.45
CA HIS A 247 -3.73 -11.85 -8.88
C HIS A 247 -3.15 -11.29 -10.19
N LYS A 248 -4.02 -11.08 -11.19
CA LYS A 248 -3.61 -10.55 -12.52
C LYS A 248 -2.96 -9.16 -12.38
N GLY A 249 -3.61 -8.24 -11.69
CA GLY A 249 -3.07 -6.88 -11.57
C GLY A 249 -1.80 -6.80 -10.73
N GLN A 250 -1.69 -7.62 -9.67
CA GLN A 250 -0.45 -7.71 -8.91
C GLN A 250 0.70 -8.31 -9.73
N TYR A 251 0.40 -9.29 -10.59
CA TYR A 251 1.37 -9.86 -11.52
C TYR A 251 1.84 -8.83 -12.56
N ASP A 252 0.91 -8.10 -13.19
CA ASP A 252 1.24 -7.06 -14.18
C ASP A 252 2.06 -5.93 -13.55
N CYS A 253 1.74 -5.54 -12.31
CA CYS A 253 2.42 -4.49 -11.57
C CYS A 253 3.93 -4.78 -11.36
N ILE A 254 4.37 -6.05 -11.49
CA ILE A 254 5.80 -6.40 -11.42
C ILE A 254 6.58 -5.69 -12.51
N ARG A 255 6.05 -5.61 -13.74
CA ARG A 255 6.66 -4.85 -14.82
C ARG A 255 6.77 -3.37 -14.46
N GLU A 256 5.72 -2.82 -13.88
CA GLU A 256 5.61 -1.40 -13.60
C GLU A 256 6.63 -0.92 -12.56
N PHE A 257 6.86 -1.70 -11.51
CA PHE A 257 7.88 -1.32 -10.53
C PHE A 257 9.32 -1.70 -10.94
N SER A 258 9.50 -2.58 -11.92
CA SER A 258 10.82 -3.08 -12.28
C SER A 258 11.39 -2.48 -13.55
N GLU A 259 10.60 -2.36 -14.62
CA GLU A 259 11.10 -2.07 -15.97
C GLU A 259 10.88 -0.63 -16.41
N VAL A 260 9.88 0.06 -15.82
CA VAL A 260 9.60 1.47 -16.19
C VAL A 260 10.76 2.38 -15.79
N ASP A 261 11.18 3.25 -16.71
CA ASP A 261 12.16 4.30 -16.47
C ASP A 261 11.45 5.60 -16.05
N TYR A 262 11.51 5.91 -14.75
CA TYR A 262 10.95 7.14 -14.17
C TYR A 262 11.90 8.33 -14.21
N THR A 263 13.07 8.21 -14.85
CA THR A 263 14.05 9.32 -14.95
C THR A 263 13.44 10.59 -15.56
N PRO A 264 12.60 10.52 -16.63
CA PRO A 264 11.93 11.70 -17.16
C PRO A 264 10.95 12.34 -16.17
N ASP A 265 10.27 11.53 -15.34
CA ASP A 265 9.31 12.00 -14.36
C ASP A 265 9.98 12.67 -13.17
N LEU A 266 11.05 12.09 -12.64
CA LEU A 266 11.86 12.68 -11.57
C LEU A 266 12.39 14.07 -11.94
N LYS A 267 12.79 14.27 -13.20
CA LYS A 267 13.27 15.58 -13.72
C LYS A 267 12.17 16.65 -13.72
N LYS A 268 10.89 16.25 -13.77
CA LYS A 268 9.75 17.16 -13.76
C LYS A 268 9.26 17.51 -12.35
N ILE A 269 9.79 16.86 -11.30
CA ILE A 269 9.48 17.24 -9.93
C ILE A 269 10.15 18.59 -9.64
N ASP A 270 9.35 19.65 -9.63
CA ASP A 270 9.76 21.05 -9.46
C ASP A 270 9.39 21.62 -8.07
N VAL A 271 8.76 20.82 -7.21
CA VAL A 271 8.43 21.12 -5.82
C VAL A 271 9.47 20.53 -4.86
N PRO A 272 9.55 21.00 -3.60
CA PRO A 272 10.42 20.38 -2.59
C PRO A 272 10.16 18.88 -2.48
N ALA A 273 11.25 18.09 -2.46
CA ALA A 273 11.18 16.64 -2.36
C ALA A 273 12.02 16.11 -1.19
N LEU A 274 11.50 15.11 -0.50
CA LEU A 274 12.22 14.33 0.51
C LEU A 274 12.35 12.89 0.03
N VAL A 275 13.58 12.39 -0.06
CA VAL A 275 13.88 11.00 -0.33
C VAL A 275 14.33 10.35 0.97
N VAL A 276 13.60 9.33 1.44
CA VAL A 276 13.96 8.55 2.64
C VAL A 276 14.27 7.13 2.23
N HIS A 277 15.41 6.59 2.63
CA HIS A 277 15.80 5.24 2.24
C HIS A 277 16.62 4.55 3.33
N GLY A 278 16.39 3.25 3.53
CA GLY A 278 17.22 2.42 4.40
C GLY A 278 18.48 1.96 3.68
N ASP A 279 19.62 1.96 4.36
CA ASP A 279 20.88 1.47 3.74
C ASP A 279 21.02 -0.07 3.79
N ASP A 280 20.14 -0.77 4.51
CA ASP A 280 19.98 -2.23 4.47
C ASP A 280 18.67 -2.65 3.75
N ASP A 281 18.21 -1.87 2.79
CA ASP A 281 17.08 -2.22 1.94
C ASP A 281 17.46 -3.36 0.98
N GLN A 282 16.96 -4.57 1.29
CA GLN A 282 17.24 -5.80 0.54
C GLN A 282 16.33 -5.98 -0.68
N ILE A 283 15.35 -5.07 -0.89
CA ILE A 283 14.38 -5.12 -1.99
C ILE A 283 14.74 -4.09 -3.06
N VAL A 284 14.95 -2.83 -2.65
CA VAL A 284 15.26 -1.71 -3.54
C VAL A 284 16.63 -1.16 -3.17
N PRO A 285 17.70 -1.54 -3.88
CA PRO A 285 19.06 -1.09 -3.54
C PRO A 285 19.19 0.43 -3.56
N ILE A 286 19.57 1.02 -2.42
CA ILE A 286 19.64 2.48 -2.25
C ILE A 286 20.53 3.17 -3.27
N ASP A 287 21.64 2.55 -3.66
CA ASP A 287 22.61 3.13 -4.61
C ASP A 287 22.03 3.25 -6.04
N ALA A 288 21.18 2.31 -6.41
CA ALA A 288 20.53 2.26 -7.73
C ALA A 288 19.16 2.99 -7.76
N SER A 289 18.70 3.51 -6.64
CA SER A 289 17.36 4.12 -6.51
C SER A 289 17.39 5.43 -5.72
N GLY A 290 17.29 5.41 -4.40
CA GLY A 290 17.12 6.61 -3.57
C GLY A 290 18.23 7.64 -3.76
N LYS A 291 19.51 7.22 -3.81
CA LYS A 291 20.64 8.12 -4.05
C LYS A 291 20.64 8.70 -5.47
N MET A 292 20.18 7.94 -6.46
CA MET A 292 20.03 8.44 -7.83
C MET A 292 18.85 9.40 -7.95
N SER A 293 17.69 9.05 -7.38
CA SER A 293 16.50 9.90 -7.38
C SER A 293 16.79 11.27 -6.75
N ALA A 294 17.47 11.29 -5.61
CA ALA A 294 17.86 12.54 -4.94
C ALA A 294 18.82 13.40 -5.77
N LYS A 295 19.65 12.81 -6.64
CA LYS A 295 20.52 13.55 -7.57
C LYS A 295 19.76 14.09 -8.79
N ILE A 296 18.71 13.40 -9.24
CA ILE A 296 17.93 13.75 -10.42
C ILE A 296 16.93 14.87 -10.10
N ILE A 297 16.27 14.79 -8.94
CA ILE A 297 15.30 15.79 -8.50
C ILE A 297 16.02 17.06 -8.05
N LYS A 298 15.66 18.20 -8.63
CA LYS A 298 16.39 19.47 -8.42
C LYS A 298 16.41 19.94 -6.96
N ASN A 299 15.30 19.76 -6.23
CA ASN A 299 15.12 20.27 -4.86
C ASN A 299 14.85 19.10 -3.91
N ALA A 300 15.74 18.10 -3.89
CA ALA A 300 15.60 16.92 -3.05
C ALA A 300 16.54 16.97 -1.83
N GLU A 301 15.98 16.66 -0.66
CA GLU A 301 16.72 16.25 0.53
C GLU A 301 16.77 14.73 0.59
N LEU A 302 17.94 14.13 0.89
CA LEU A 302 18.08 12.69 1.08
C LEU A 302 18.34 12.40 2.57
N LYS A 303 17.48 11.55 3.16
CA LYS A 303 17.67 10.96 4.49
C LYS A 303 17.91 9.47 4.38
N ILE A 304 19.07 9.03 4.86
CA ILE A 304 19.45 7.61 4.91
C ILE A 304 19.24 7.11 6.34
N TYR A 305 18.46 6.04 6.49
CA TYR A 305 18.23 5.40 7.78
C TYR A 305 19.17 4.21 7.93
N ALA A 306 20.10 4.32 8.88
CA ALA A 306 21.12 3.30 9.10
C ALA A 306 20.50 1.98 9.56
N GLY A 307 20.83 0.89 8.88
CA GLY A 307 20.33 -0.46 9.15
C GLY A 307 18.84 -0.66 8.85
N ALA A 308 18.15 0.34 8.29
CA ALA A 308 16.74 0.21 8.03
C ALA A 308 16.46 -0.63 6.78
N PRO A 309 15.49 -1.57 6.84
CA PRO A 309 15.06 -2.40 5.74
C PRO A 309 14.08 -1.65 4.82
N HIS A 310 13.60 -2.33 3.75
CA HIS A 310 12.59 -1.81 2.85
C HIS A 310 11.31 -1.36 3.55
N GLY A 311 10.84 -2.13 4.53
CA GLY A 311 9.67 -1.83 5.34
C GLY A 311 9.91 -0.79 6.45
N LEU A 312 10.77 0.20 6.24
CA LEU A 312 11.15 1.20 7.24
C LEU A 312 9.96 2.00 7.81
N THR A 313 8.89 2.18 7.05
CA THR A 313 7.67 2.83 7.52
C THR A 313 6.99 2.07 8.67
N PHE A 314 7.25 0.77 8.78
CA PHE A 314 6.76 -0.10 9.86
C PHE A 314 7.81 -0.29 10.95
N THR A 315 9.08 -0.49 10.58
CA THR A 315 10.16 -0.83 11.53
C THR A 315 10.79 0.41 12.17
N HIS A 316 10.74 1.54 11.49
CA HIS A 316 11.28 2.85 11.93
C HIS A 316 10.17 3.91 11.98
N THR A 317 8.96 3.51 12.35
CA THR A 317 7.74 4.33 12.32
C THR A 317 7.91 5.68 13.01
N ASP A 318 8.45 5.71 14.22
CA ASP A 318 8.61 6.95 15.01
C ASP A 318 9.57 7.94 14.34
N GLN A 319 10.67 7.44 13.78
CA GLN A 319 11.64 8.27 13.08
C GLN A 319 11.03 8.82 11.80
N PHE A 320 10.41 7.95 11.00
CA PHE A 320 9.78 8.36 9.74
C PHE A 320 8.64 9.36 9.98
N ASN A 321 7.79 9.13 10.97
CA ASN A 321 6.71 10.05 11.32
C ASN A 321 7.23 11.45 11.70
N LYS A 322 8.30 11.53 12.49
CA LYS A 322 8.93 12.81 12.86
C LYS A 322 9.52 13.53 11.65
N ASP A 323 10.23 12.81 10.79
CA ASP A 323 10.84 13.38 9.58
C ASP A 323 9.77 13.85 8.58
N LEU A 324 8.72 13.05 8.37
CA LEU A 324 7.59 13.42 7.52
C LEU A 324 6.88 14.67 8.04
N LEU A 325 6.63 14.74 9.36
CA LEU A 325 5.99 15.90 9.99
C LEU A 325 6.86 17.16 9.88
N ALA A 326 8.17 17.03 10.12
CA ALA A 326 9.10 18.15 10.00
C ALA A 326 9.15 18.68 8.56
N PHE A 327 9.24 17.79 7.58
CA PHE A 327 9.23 18.15 6.16
C PHE A 327 7.88 18.74 5.74
N ALA A 328 6.76 18.20 6.22
CA ALA A 328 5.43 18.72 5.90
C ALA A 328 5.24 20.17 6.39
N LYS A 329 5.80 20.53 7.55
CA LYS A 329 5.68 21.86 8.16
C LYS A 329 6.70 22.89 7.67
N ALA A 330 7.82 22.46 7.09
CA ALA A 330 8.83 23.36 6.50
C ALA A 330 8.29 24.09 5.28
#